data_45231af68fffc867358159b771e9c13c
#
_entry.id   45231af68fffc867358159b771e9c13c
#
_cell.length_a   1.000
_cell.length_b   1.000
_cell.length_c   1.000
_cell.angle_alpha   90.00
_cell.angle_beta   90.00
_cell.angle_gamma   90.00
#
_symmetry.space_group_name_H-M   'P 1'
#
loop_
_entity.id
_entity.type
_entity.pdbx_description
1 polymer ?
#
loop_
_entity_poly.entity_id
_entity_poly.type
_entity_poly.pdbx_seq_one_letter_code
_entity_poly.pdbx_strand_id
1 'polypeptide(L)'
;IRSMRDDIIVNRETTEIEFSIEEIEKGEFPHFMLKEIHEQQFTIKDTMRGRIDPIDGTAHLGGIEDHINRIKDANRIYITACGTSWHAGLIGKYLIEEYAGIPVHVEYASEFRYRKPIIDSNTVVVGISQSGETADTLAALRKAKELGALTVGICNVVGSSLARETDCGIYT
;
A
#
# COMPACT_ATOMS: atom_id res chain seq x y z
N ILE A 1 -6.64 -21.90 17.90
CA ILE A 1 -7.45 -20.68 18.12
C ILE A 1 -8.92 -21.10 18.04
N ARG A 2 -9.76 -20.67 18.98
CA ARG A 2 -11.21 -20.89 18.94
C ARG A 2 -11.93 -19.62 18.51
N SER A 3 -12.91 -19.74 17.62
CA SER A 3 -13.82 -18.64 17.29
C SER A 3 -14.67 -18.33 18.52
N MET A 4 -14.74 -17.05 18.92
CA MET A 4 -15.58 -16.62 20.03
C MET A 4 -17.09 -16.59 19.69
N ARG A 5 -17.47 -16.71 18.41
CA ARG A 5 -18.87 -16.72 17.98
C ARG A 5 -19.48 -18.11 17.94
N ASP A 6 -18.71 -19.11 17.52
CA ASP A 6 -19.26 -20.42 17.16
C ASP A 6 -18.59 -21.58 17.91
N ASP A 7 -17.66 -21.29 18.82
CA ASP A 7 -16.81 -22.25 19.59
C ASP A 7 -16.09 -23.30 18.70
N ILE A 8 -15.88 -22.96 17.43
CA ILE A 8 -15.24 -23.85 16.45
C ILE A 8 -13.73 -23.66 16.51
N ILE A 9 -12.99 -24.77 16.48
CA ILE A 9 -11.53 -24.75 16.36
C ILE A 9 -11.18 -24.32 14.95
N VAL A 10 -10.60 -23.12 14.83
CA VAL A 10 -10.09 -22.61 13.55
C VAL A 10 -8.62 -23.01 13.44
N ASN A 11 -8.33 -23.98 12.57
CA ASN A 11 -6.95 -24.26 12.15
C ASN A 11 -6.50 -23.13 11.21
N ARG A 12 -5.61 -22.29 11.71
CA ARG A 12 -4.85 -21.35 10.86
C ARG A 12 -3.44 -21.88 10.73
N GLU A 13 -2.92 -21.89 9.53
CA GLU A 13 -1.50 -22.10 9.30
C GLU A 13 -0.72 -21.00 10.03
N THR A 14 0.24 -21.43 10.83
CA THR A 14 1.19 -20.51 11.47
C THR A 14 2.30 -20.24 10.47
N THR A 15 2.45 -18.98 10.08
CA THR A 15 3.58 -18.53 9.28
C THR A 15 4.71 -18.16 10.23
N GLU A 16 5.89 -18.74 10.03
CA GLU A 16 7.10 -18.34 10.76
C GLU A 16 7.53 -16.96 10.26
N ILE A 17 7.71 -16.03 11.18
CA ILE A 17 8.13 -14.66 10.84
C ILE A 17 9.65 -14.66 10.86
N GLU A 18 10.27 -14.59 9.70
CA GLU A 18 11.74 -14.49 9.53
C GLU A 18 12.21 -13.05 9.72
N PHE A 19 12.22 -12.55 10.96
CA PHE A 19 12.95 -11.33 11.29
C PHE A 19 14.24 -11.68 12.01
N SER A 20 15.36 -11.14 11.55
CA SER A 20 16.59 -11.20 12.31
C SER A 20 16.50 -10.24 13.52
N ILE A 21 17.11 -10.62 14.64
CA ILE A 21 17.16 -9.76 15.84
C ILE A 21 17.83 -8.43 15.53
N GLU A 22 18.82 -8.42 14.62
CA GLU A 22 19.55 -7.23 14.17
C GLU A 22 18.65 -6.22 13.43
N GLU A 23 17.63 -6.69 12.72
CA GLU A 23 16.67 -5.82 12.03
C GLU A 23 15.70 -5.13 13.01
N ILE A 24 15.44 -5.78 14.16
CA ILE A 24 14.54 -5.24 15.21
C ILE A 24 15.29 -4.24 16.10
N GLU A 25 16.61 -4.34 16.23
CA GLU A 25 17.42 -3.49 17.07
C GLU A 25 17.77 -2.17 16.38
N LYS A 26 17.95 -1.10 17.18
CA LYS A 26 18.40 0.21 16.68
C LYS A 26 19.82 0.19 16.12
N GLY A 27 20.60 -0.83 16.44
CA GLY A 27 22.02 -0.87 16.13
C GLY A 27 22.76 0.30 16.76
N GLU A 28 23.62 0.96 16.02
CA GLU A 28 24.40 2.14 16.47
C GLU A 28 23.60 3.44 16.46
N PHE A 29 22.34 3.42 16.03
CA PHE A 29 21.53 4.64 15.90
C PHE A 29 20.79 4.97 17.19
N PRO A 30 20.75 6.25 17.61
CA PRO A 30 20.02 6.69 18.81
C PRO A 30 18.49 6.57 18.65
N HIS A 31 17.99 6.61 17.39
CA HIS A 31 16.57 6.59 17.08
C HIS A 31 16.28 5.69 15.88
N PHE A 32 15.15 4.96 15.89
CA PHE A 32 14.71 4.12 14.77
C PHE A 32 14.55 4.91 13.46
N MET A 33 13.94 6.09 13.53
CA MET A 33 13.78 6.94 12.35
C MET A 33 15.11 7.28 11.68
N LEU A 34 16.16 7.51 12.45
CA LEU A 34 17.50 7.79 11.92
C LEU A 34 18.09 6.53 11.26
N LYS A 35 17.91 5.37 11.89
CA LYS A 35 18.26 4.07 11.29
C LYS A 35 17.57 3.90 9.94
N GLU A 36 16.25 4.04 9.88
CA GLU A 36 15.45 3.90 8.66
C GLU A 36 15.90 4.86 7.55
N ILE A 37 16.24 6.11 7.88
CA ILE A 37 16.77 7.08 6.91
C ILE A 37 18.07 6.56 6.28
N HIS A 38 18.99 6.02 7.07
CA HIS A 38 20.25 5.50 6.56
C HIS A 38 20.12 4.15 5.84
N GLU A 39 19.12 3.35 6.19
CA GLU A 39 18.83 2.07 5.54
C GLU A 39 18.17 2.22 4.16
N GLN A 40 17.61 3.37 3.81
CA GLN A 40 16.87 3.57 2.54
C GLN A 40 17.69 3.17 1.30
N GLN A 41 19.00 3.38 1.30
CA GLN A 41 19.86 2.98 0.19
C GLN A 41 19.87 1.47 -0.07
N PHE A 42 19.56 0.66 0.93
CA PHE A 42 19.46 -0.79 0.83
C PHE A 42 18.02 -1.22 0.60
N THR A 43 17.08 -0.73 1.42
CA THR A 43 15.67 -1.13 1.37
C THR A 43 15.02 -0.76 0.04
N ILE A 44 15.38 0.37 -0.59
CA ILE A 44 14.90 0.73 -1.93
C ILE A 44 15.38 -0.29 -2.97
N LYS A 45 16.65 -0.70 -2.91
CA LYS A 45 17.19 -1.71 -3.83
C LYS A 45 16.49 -3.07 -3.64
N ASP A 46 16.23 -3.45 -2.39
CA ASP A 46 15.56 -4.71 -2.08
C ASP A 46 14.11 -4.70 -2.56
N THR A 47 13.41 -3.58 -2.37
CA THR A 47 12.04 -3.39 -2.90
C THR A 47 12.00 -3.48 -4.43
N MET A 48 13.02 -3.02 -5.14
CA MET A 48 13.10 -3.08 -6.61
C MET A 48 13.56 -4.44 -7.15
N ARG A 49 14.13 -5.30 -6.30
CA ARG A 49 14.73 -6.57 -6.72
C ARG A 49 13.71 -7.47 -7.43
N GLY A 50 14.02 -7.88 -8.66
CA GLY A 50 13.16 -8.72 -9.49
C GLY A 50 11.90 -8.03 -10.04
N ARG A 51 11.75 -6.72 -9.81
CA ARG A 51 10.60 -5.95 -10.27
C ARG A 51 10.91 -4.99 -11.41
N ILE A 52 12.17 -4.68 -11.61
CA ILE A 52 12.63 -3.77 -12.68
C ILE A 52 13.52 -4.56 -13.63
N ASP A 53 13.16 -4.54 -14.91
CA ASP A 53 14.05 -4.98 -15.97
C ASP A 53 14.87 -3.78 -16.46
N PRO A 54 16.18 -3.74 -16.17
CA PRO A 54 17.03 -2.61 -16.58
C PRO A 54 17.36 -2.60 -18.08
N ILE A 55 17.10 -3.71 -18.80
CA ILE A 55 17.37 -3.83 -20.23
C ILE A 55 16.21 -3.23 -21.00
N ASP A 56 14.99 -3.61 -20.69
CA ASP A 56 13.78 -3.15 -21.38
C ASP A 56 13.17 -1.90 -20.73
N GLY A 57 13.66 -1.49 -19.55
CA GLY A 57 13.11 -0.35 -18.80
C GLY A 57 11.69 -0.58 -18.30
N THR A 58 11.29 -1.83 -18.14
CA THR A 58 9.93 -2.20 -17.71
C THR A 58 9.88 -2.57 -16.23
N ALA A 59 8.71 -2.39 -15.61
CA ALA A 59 8.45 -2.82 -14.25
C ALA A 59 7.41 -3.94 -14.23
N HIS A 60 7.71 -5.02 -13.48
CA HIS A 60 6.84 -6.14 -13.27
C HIS A 60 6.30 -6.14 -11.84
N LEU A 61 5.02 -5.85 -11.70
CA LEU A 61 4.32 -5.75 -10.41
C LEU A 61 3.16 -6.74 -10.41
N GLY A 62 3.47 -8.04 -10.23
CA GLY A 62 2.53 -9.14 -10.37
C GLY A 62 1.20 -8.97 -9.62
N GLY A 63 1.25 -8.31 -8.45
CA GLY A 63 0.04 -8.08 -7.64
C GLY A 63 -0.99 -7.11 -8.25
N ILE A 64 -0.68 -6.43 -9.36
CA ILE A 64 -1.60 -5.52 -10.06
C ILE A 64 -1.81 -5.88 -11.53
N GLU A 65 -1.16 -6.94 -12.04
CA GLU A 65 -1.20 -7.31 -13.46
C GLU A 65 -2.61 -7.52 -13.99
N ASP A 66 -3.45 -8.25 -13.26
CA ASP A 66 -4.83 -8.52 -13.65
C ASP A 66 -5.69 -7.26 -13.76
N HIS A 67 -5.26 -6.17 -13.13
CA HIS A 67 -5.97 -4.88 -13.09
C HIS A 67 -5.27 -3.77 -13.88
N ILE A 68 -4.16 -4.07 -14.56
CA ILE A 68 -3.31 -3.05 -15.21
C ILE A 68 -4.07 -2.21 -16.24
N ASN A 69 -4.96 -2.81 -17.00
CA ASN A 69 -5.76 -2.08 -17.99
C ASN A 69 -6.72 -1.10 -17.31
N ARG A 70 -7.38 -1.52 -16.23
CA ARG A 70 -8.27 -0.64 -15.46
C ARG A 70 -7.49 0.51 -14.79
N ILE A 71 -6.24 0.27 -14.39
CA ILE A 71 -5.36 1.32 -13.85
C ILE A 71 -4.95 2.30 -14.95
N LYS A 72 -4.61 1.83 -16.15
CA LYS A 72 -4.24 2.67 -17.29
C LYS A 72 -5.40 3.51 -17.82
N ASP A 73 -6.62 2.99 -17.75
CA ASP A 73 -7.84 3.66 -18.20
C ASP A 73 -8.45 4.59 -17.12
N ALA A 74 -7.78 4.72 -15.98
CA ALA A 74 -8.26 5.56 -14.90
C ALA A 74 -8.33 7.04 -15.32
N ASN A 75 -9.46 7.69 -15.03
CA ASN A 75 -9.64 9.12 -15.27
C ASN A 75 -9.07 9.98 -14.13
N ARG A 76 -8.85 9.39 -12.96
CA ARG A 76 -8.22 9.99 -11.78
C ARG A 76 -7.73 8.95 -10.80
N ILE A 77 -6.75 9.33 -10.00
CA ILE A 77 -6.24 8.51 -8.92
C ILE A 77 -6.36 9.29 -7.61
N TYR A 78 -6.88 8.65 -6.56
CA TYR A 78 -6.74 9.12 -5.19
C TYR A 78 -5.66 8.31 -4.50
N ILE A 79 -4.76 8.98 -3.77
CA ILE A 79 -3.83 8.33 -2.85
C ILE A 79 -4.25 8.72 -1.44
N THR A 80 -4.52 7.73 -0.60
CA THR A 80 -4.96 7.95 0.78
C THR A 80 -4.05 7.23 1.76
N ALA A 81 -3.57 7.94 2.75
CA ALA A 81 -2.63 7.42 3.74
C ALA A 81 -2.57 8.31 4.99
N CYS A 82 -1.76 7.90 5.96
CA CYS A 82 -1.46 8.66 7.16
C CYS A 82 0.06 8.80 7.35
N GLY A 83 0.49 9.86 8.03
CA GLY A 83 1.89 10.08 8.41
C GLY A 83 2.85 10.11 7.22
N THR A 84 3.99 9.43 7.35
CA THR A 84 5.04 9.40 6.32
C THR A 84 4.57 8.73 5.02
N SER A 85 3.64 7.78 5.08
CA SER A 85 3.01 7.18 3.90
C SER A 85 2.23 8.21 3.07
N TRP A 86 1.59 9.20 3.72
CA TRP A 86 0.95 10.31 3.03
C TRP A 86 1.98 11.19 2.30
N HIS A 87 3.14 11.45 2.91
CA HIS A 87 4.24 12.18 2.26
C HIS A 87 4.78 11.42 1.04
N ALA A 88 4.92 10.09 1.12
CA ALA A 88 5.26 9.27 -0.04
C ALA A 88 4.21 9.40 -1.16
N GLY A 89 2.93 9.47 -0.80
CA GLY A 89 1.83 9.74 -1.72
C GLY A 89 1.97 11.06 -2.48
N LEU A 90 2.46 12.13 -1.81
CA LEU A 90 2.73 13.42 -2.47
C LEU A 90 3.79 13.31 -3.57
N ILE A 91 4.85 12.54 -3.35
CA ILE A 91 5.86 12.28 -4.37
C ILE A 91 5.26 11.46 -5.51
N GLY A 92 4.50 10.39 -5.15
CA GLY A 92 3.79 9.56 -6.13
C GLY A 92 2.85 10.37 -7.03
N LYS A 93 2.18 11.39 -6.49
CA LYS A 93 1.35 12.31 -7.26
C LYS A 93 2.15 12.96 -8.40
N TYR A 94 3.27 13.60 -8.09
CA TYR A 94 4.07 14.30 -9.12
C TYR A 94 4.53 13.33 -10.20
N LEU A 95 5.00 12.15 -9.83
CA LEU A 95 5.47 11.15 -10.78
C LEU A 95 4.35 10.62 -11.68
N ILE A 96 3.19 10.31 -11.13
CA ILE A 96 2.05 9.80 -11.90
C ILE A 96 1.50 10.90 -12.84
N GLU A 97 1.34 12.12 -12.36
CA GLU A 97 0.86 13.23 -13.18
C GLU A 97 1.83 13.55 -14.32
N GLU A 98 3.14 13.52 -14.07
CA GLU A 98 4.17 13.81 -15.06
C GLU A 98 4.30 12.71 -16.12
N TYR A 99 4.35 11.44 -15.70
CA TYR A 99 4.66 10.34 -16.62
C TYR A 99 3.44 9.63 -17.19
N ALA A 100 2.34 9.59 -16.45
CA ALA A 100 1.11 8.93 -16.90
C ALA A 100 0.03 9.91 -17.38
N GLY A 101 0.13 11.20 -17.05
CA GLY A 101 -0.88 12.20 -17.41
C GLY A 101 -2.23 12.03 -16.73
N ILE A 102 -2.27 11.26 -15.62
CA ILE A 102 -3.50 11.00 -14.88
C ILE A 102 -3.56 11.92 -13.66
N PRO A 103 -4.64 12.72 -13.46
CA PRO A 103 -4.80 13.58 -12.29
C PRO A 103 -4.76 12.80 -10.98
N VAL A 104 -3.98 13.26 -10.00
CA VAL A 104 -3.82 12.60 -8.71
C VAL A 104 -4.20 13.52 -7.54
N HIS A 105 -5.06 13.03 -6.65
CA HIS A 105 -5.41 13.67 -5.41
C HIS A 105 -4.82 12.90 -4.23
N VAL A 106 -4.05 13.59 -3.38
CA VAL A 106 -3.46 12.96 -2.19
C VAL A 106 -4.16 13.51 -0.95
N GLU A 107 -4.76 12.63 -0.16
CA GLU A 107 -5.56 13.01 0.99
C GLU A 107 -5.18 12.20 2.23
N TYR A 108 -5.31 12.85 3.38
CA TYR A 108 -5.25 12.10 4.64
C TYR A 108 -6.41 11.12 4.70
N ALA A 109 -6.12 9.88 5.09
CA ALA A 109 -7.13 8.85 5.19
C ALA A 109 -8.23 9.19 6.21
N SER A 110 -7.86 9.90 7.29
CA SER A 110 -8.79 10.43 8.28
C SER A 110 -9.81 11.39 7.68
N GLU A 111 -9.40 12.20 6.71
CA GLU A 111 -10.31 13.15 6.04
C GLU A 111 -11.13 12.45 4.94
N PHE A 112 -10.47 11.64 4.12
CA PHE A 112 -11.12 10.91 3.03
C PHE A 112 -12.30 10.06 3.50
N ARG A 113 -12.17 9.39 4.65
CA ARG A 113 -13.24 8.53 5.20
C ARG A 113 -14.52 9.28 5.56
N TYR A 114 -14.44 10.56 5.92
CA TYR A 114 -15.59 11.33 6.38
C TYR A 114 -16.20 12.21 5.30
N ARG A 115 -15.42 12.71 4.35
CA ARG A 115 -15.96 13.52 3.26
C ARG A 115 -16.69 12.68 2.21
N LYS A 116 -17.38 13.29 1.28
CA LYS A 116 -17.99 12.65 0.11
C LYS A 116 -17.07 12.82 -1.11
N PRO A 117 -16.16 11.87 -1.41
CA PRO A 117 -15.27 11.96 -2.56
C PRO A 117 -16.06 11.80 -3.87
N ILE A 118 -15.56 12.38 -4.95
CA ILE A 118 -16.13 12.19 -6.29
C ILE A 118 -15.46 10.97 -6.89
N ILE A 119 -16.16 9.84 -6.85
CA ILE A 119 -15.69 8.54 -7.31
C ILE A 119 -16.66 7.98 -8.35
N ASP A 120 -16.10 7.37 -9.38
CA ASP A 120 -16.80 6.60 -10.40
C ASP A 120 -16.05 5.27 -10.67
N SER A 121 -16.56 4.46 -11.58
CA SER A 121 -15.97 3.15 -11.94
C SER A 121 -14.57 3.25 -12.56
N ASN A 122 -14.18 4.41 -13.07
CA ASN A 122 -12.88 4.68 -13.67
C ASN A 122 -11.93 5.39 -12.68
N THR A 123 -12.32 5.45 -11.41
CA THR A 123 -11.47 5.99 -10.35
C THR A 123 -10.64 4.87 -9.72
N VAL A 124 -9.36 5.13 -9.51
CA VAL A 124 -8.47 4.26 -8.73
C VAL A 124 -8.19 4.92 -7.38
N VAL A 125 -8.27 4.15 -6.31
CA VAL A 125 -7.91 4.63 -4.95
C VAL A 125 -6.78 3.77 -4.40
N VAL A 126 -5.63 4.39 -4.19
CA VAL A 126 -4.41 3.76 -3.66
C VAL A 126 -4.31 4.04 -2.17
N GLY A 127 -4.27 2.99 -1.37
CA GLY A 127 -3.97 3.09 0.06
C GLY A 127 -2.53 2.70 0.35
N ILE A 128 -1.80 3.56 1.06
CA ILE A 128 -0.41 3.28 1.46
C ILE A 128 -0.35 3.14 2.97
N SER A 129 0.19 2.01 3.44
CA SER A 129 0.36 1.76 4.88
C SER A 129 1.49 0.77 5.12
N GLN A 130 2.51 1.11 5.89
CA GLN A 130 3.60 0.21 6.21
C GLN A 130 3.09 -1.07 6.90
N SER A 131 2.29 -0.93 7.95
CA SER A 131 1.72 -2.09 8.68
C SER A 131 0.56 -2.76 7.96
N GLY A 132 -0.12 -2.04 7.05
CA GLY A 132 -1.36 -2.49 6.43
C GLY A 132 -2.55 -2.60 7.41
N GLU A 133 -2.42 -2.06 8.64
CA GLU A 133 -3.44 -2.13 9.69
C GLU A 133 -3.93 -0.74 10.15
N THR A 134 -3.57 0.32 9.43
CA THR A 134 -3.99 1.70 9.76
C THR A 134 -5.49 1.85 9.59
N ALA A 135 -6.21 2.03 10.69
CA ALA A 135 -7.69 2.02 10.72
C ALA A 135 -8.33 3.02 9.77
N ASP A 136 -7.80 4.25 9.69
CA ASP A 136 -8.33 5.27 8.78
C ASP A 136 -8.09 4.92 7.32
N THR A 137 -6.93 4.36 6.97
CA THR A 137 -6.62 3.93 5.60
C THR A 137 -7.54 2.78 5.18
N LEU A 138 -7.77 1.80 6.04
CA LEU A 138 -8.71 0.71 5.79
C LEU A 138 -10.14 1.22 5.59
N ALA A 139 -10.59 2.12 6.47
CA ALA A 139 -11.93 2.70 6.35
C ALA A 139 -12.11 3.54 5.06
N ALA A 140 -11.07 4.28 4.66
CA ALA A 140 -11.07 5.03 3.41
C ALA A 140 -11.18 4.11 2.18
N LEU A 141 -10.40 3.01 2.16
CA LEU A 141 -10.44 2.04 1.07
C LEU A 141 -11.77 1.27 0.99
N ARG A 142 -12.35 0.85 2.13
CA ARG A 142 -13.68 0.23 2.15
C ARG A 142 -14.72 1.16 1.55
N LYS A 143 -14.72 2.43 1.96
CA LYS A 143 -15.60 3.45 1.40
C LYS A 143 -15.39 3.65 -0.10
N ALA A 144 -14.15 3.70 -0.58
CA ALA A 144 -13.83 3.82 -1.99
C ALA A 144 -14.38 2.63 -2.79
N LYS A 145 -14.21 1.42 -2.27
CA LYS A 145 -14.72 0.19 -2.86
C LYS A 145 -16.25 0.15 -2.94
N GLU A 146 -16.93 0.57 -1.87
CA GLU A 146 -18.38 0.71 -1.84
C GLU A 146 -18.90 1.70 -2.90
N LEU A 147 -18.12 2.73 -3.23
CA LEU A 147 -18.44 3.72 -4.26
C LEU A 147 -18.05 3.26 -5.69
N GLY A 148 -17.47 2.07 -5.85
CA GLY A 148 -17.15 1.45 -7.14
C GLY A 148 -15.74 1.72 -7.68
N ALA A 149 -14.85 2.36 -6.91
CA ALA A 149 -13.45 2.52 -7.29
C ALA A 149 -12.72 1.17 -7.35
N LEU A 150 -11.66 1.11 -8.17
CA LEU A 150 -10.64 0.08 -8.01
C LEU A 150 -9.74 0.45 -6.82
N THR A 151 -9.62 -0.45 -5.87
CA THR A 151 -8.76 -0.24 -4.70
C THR A 151 -7.43 -0.97 -4.84
N VAL A 152 -6.32 -0.22 -4.63
CA VAL A 152 -4.96 -0.73 -4.70
C VAL A 152 -4.28 -0.55 -3.36
N GLY A 153 -3.71 -1.61 -2.81
CA GLY A 153 -2.97 -1.57 -1.55
C GLY A 153 -1.46 -1.56 -1.77
N ILE A 154 -0.74 -0.64 -1.10
CA ILE A 154 0.72 -0.69 -1.01
C ILE A 154 1.08 -0.86 0.47
N CYS A 155 1.69 -1.99 0.82
CA CYS A 155 2.08 -2.27 2.20
C CYS A 155 3.33 -3.15 2.29
N ASN A 156 3.95 -3.16 3.48
CA ASN A 156 5.13 -3.98 3.73
C ASN A 156 4.77 -5.34 4.35
N VAL A 157 3.67 -5.42 5.10
CA VAL A 157 3.31 -6.63 5.85
C VAL A 157 2.44 -7.56 5.00
N VAL A 158 2.98 -8.74 4.69
CA VAL A 158 2.28 -9.79 3.95
C VAL A 158 1.07 -10.27 4.75
N GLY A 159 -0.08 -10.42 4.09
CA GLY A 159 -1.31 -10.89 4.71
C GLY A 159 -1.96 -9.89 5.67
N SER A 160 -1.56 -8.62 5.65
CA SER A 160 -2.22 -7.54 6.41
C SER A 160 -3.66 -7.32 5.96
N SER A 161 -4.44 -6.60 6.76
CA SER A 161 -5.83 -6.28 6.43
C SER A 161 -5.94 -5.50 5.12
N LEU A 162 -5.02 -4.56 4.88
CA LEU A 162 -4.98 -3.80 3.63
C LEU A 162 -4.79 -4.71 2.41
N ALA A 163 -3.86 -5.66 2.48
CA ALA A 163 -3.60 -6.60 1.41
C ALA A 163 -4.77 -7.54 1.12
N ARG A 164 -5.57 -7.88 2.14
CA ARG A 164 -6.73 -8.76 1.97
C ARG A 164 -7.99 -8.05 1.51
N GLU A 165 -8.12 -6.75 1.80
CA GLU A 165 -9.36 -6.00 1.57
C GLU A 165 -9.35 -5.22 0.26
N THR A 166 -8.17 -4.91 -0.30
CA THR A 166 -8.04 -4.26 -1.60
C THR A 166 -8.21 -5.25 -2.75
N ASP A 167 -8.59 -4.74 -3.92
CA ASP A 167 -8.80 -5.56 -5.13
C ASP A 167 -7.48 -6.09 -5.68
N CYS A 168 -6.41 -5.33 -5.53
CA CYS A 168 -5.05 -5.68 -5.92
C CYS A 168 -4.04 -4.90 -5.08
N GLY A 169 -2.74 -5.23 -5.18
CA GLY A 169 -1.76 -4.51 -4.38
C GLY A 169 -0.31 -4.93 -4.61
N ILE A 170 0.57 -4.22 -3.93
CA ILE A 170 2.01 -4.37 -4.02
C ILE A 170 2.57 -4.41 -2.60
N TYR A 171 3.46 -5.34 -2.34
CA TYR A 171 4.30 -5.33 -1.14
C TYR A 171 5.60 -4.55 -1.40
N THR A 172 6.05 -3.82 -0.41
CA THR A 172 7.33 -3.08 -0.47
C THR A 172 8.44 -3.85 0.22
#